data_c74a1bd83f8ddb33ecad823554bea080
#
_entry.id   c74a1bd83f8ddb33ecad823554bea080
#
_cell.length_a   1.000
_cell.length_b   1.000
_cell.length_c   1.000
_cell.angle_alpha   90.00
_cell.angle_beta   90.00
_cell.angle_gamma   90.00
#
_symmetry.space_group_name_H-M   'P 1'
#
loop_
_entity.id
_entity.type
_entity.pdbx_description
1 polymer ?
#
loop_
_entity_poly.entity_id
_entity_poly.type
_entity_poly.pdbx_seq_one_letter_code
_entity_poly.pdbx_strand_id
1 'polypeptide(L)'
;DKLKMYKGTAVEWKEWRFKLITWLIQSTPSYETLLVKLDYCESEPTEPADGITMMVGTSELTTEEEWCSEQLYQLLVQKCEGPAFDIIRNQNTKGKARGLVAWYRTLREAEGQVPQKRSEITEKVFQPDRKAVAAKDVVSTLEAYEADIREYQMLTGNTMEDTMKVINLKRMMPEAIRERLETLDLQTYSEAKEYAIKQARNLKTPSKTST
;
A
#
# COMPACT_ATOMS: atom_id res chain seq x y z
N ASP A 1 19.52 -7.85 -10.84
CA ASP A 1 19.94 -6.62 -10.11
C ASP A 1 20.20 -6.97 -8.65
N LYS A 2 21.37 -6.64 -8.14
CA LYS A 2 21.69 -6.89 -6.72
C LYS A 2 20.86 -5.90 -5.87
N LEU A 3 20.10 -6.42 -4.91
CA LEU A 3 19.39 -5.61 -3.92
C LEU A 3 20.38 -4.69 -3.21
N LYS A 4 20.16 -3.37 -3.28
CA LYS A 4 21.00 -2.37 -2.60
C LYS A 4 20.83 -2.45 -1.08
N MET A 5 21.79 -1.91 -0.35
CA MET A 5 21.70 -1.77 1.11
C MET A 5 20.66 -0.70 1.46
N TYR A 6 19.86 -0.97 2.50
CA TYR A 6 18.93 0.00 3.07
C TYR A 6 19.58 0.71 4.28
N LYS A 7 19.59 2.03 4.24
CA LYS A 7 20.28 2.87 5.24
C LYS A 7 19.34 3.42 6.35
N GLY A 8 18.04 3.14 6.25
CA GLY A 8 17.07 3.59 7.25
C GLY A 8 16.38 4.92 6.91
N THR A 9 16.45 5.40 5.65
CA THR A 9 15.74 6.61 5.26
C THR A 9 14.35 6.30 4.72
N ALA A 10 13.32 7.04 5.15
CA ALA A 10 11.94 6.86 4.70
C ALA A 10 11.78 7.04 3.17
N VAL A 11 12.63 7.86 2.55
CA VAL A 11 12.60 8.13 1.10
C VAL A 11 12.99 6.88 0.29
N GLU A 12 14.02 6.17 0.74
CA GLU A 12 14.51 4.95 0.05
C GLU A 12 13.65 3.73 0.36
N TRP A 13 12.89 3.76 1.47
CA TRP A 13 12.15 2.61 1.97
C TRP A 13 11.20 1.99 0.95
N LYS A 14 10.37 2.80 0.30
CA LYS A 14 9.33 2.29 -0.63
C LYS A 14 9.90 1.51 -1.79
N GLU A 15 10.95 2.04 -2.42
CA GLU A 15 11.62 1.39 -3.54
C GLU A 15 12.38 0.15 -3.10
N TRP A 16 13.11 0.25 -1.99
CA TRP A 16 13.89 -0.85 -1.44
C TRP A 16 12.97 -2.00 -1.00
N ARG A 17 11.90 -1.68 -0.24
CA ARG A 17 10.90 -2.63 0.20
C ARG A 17 10.26 -3.38 -0.96
N PHE A 18 9.84 -2.67 -2.00
CA PHE A 18 9.24 -3.27 -3.20
C PHE A 18 10.19 -4.30 -3.84
N LYS A 19 11.46 -3.93 -4.04
CA LYS A 19 12.48 -4.82 -4.63
C LYS A 19 12.73 -6.04 -3.76
N LEU A 20 12.84 -5.84 -2.44
CA LEU A 20 13.04 -6.92 -1.49
C LEU A 20 11.86 -7.91 -1.49
N ILE A 21 10.63 -7.41 -1.36
CA ILE A 21 9.42 -8.24 -1.36
C ILE A 21 9.31 -9.03 -2.67
N THR A 22 9.50 -8.37 -3.81
CA THR A 22 9.48 -9.04 -5.12
C THR A 22 10.49 -10.19 -5.18
N TRP A 23 11.70 -9.97 -4.70
CA TRP A 23 12.74 -11.00 -4.65
C TRP A 23 12.40 -12.15 -3.70
N LEU A 24 11.86 -11.84 -2.51
CA LEU A 24 11.44 -12.82 -1.52
C LEU A 24 10.32 -13.73 -2.07
N ILE A 25 9.27 -13.15 -2.66
CA ILE A 25 8.14 -13.90 -3.24
C ILE A 25 8.59 -14.80 -4.38
N GLN A 26 9.51 -14.33 -5.24
CA GLN A 26 10.09 -15.16 -6.30
C GLN A 26 10.88 -16.35 -5.77
N SER A 27 11.54 -16.20 -4.61
CA SER A 27 12.31 -17.26 -3.98
C SER A 27 11.43 -18.22 -3.20
N THR A 28 10.41 -17.72 -2.51
CA THR A 28 9.51 -18.50 -1.64
C THR A 28 8.14 -17.84 -1.60
N PRO A 29 7.12 -18.40 -2.28
CA PRO A 29 5.77 -17.78 -2.38
C PRO A 29 5.10 -17.49 -1.04
N SER A 30 5.41 -18.25 0.02
CA SER A 30 4.86 -18.07 1.36
C SER A 30 5.14 -16.69 1.95
N TYR A 31 6.15 -15.98 1.45
CA TYR A 31 6.38 -14.57 1.84
C TYR A 31 5.25 -13.63 1.43
N GLU A 32 4.52 -13.91 0.35
CA GLU A 32 3.44 -13.02 -0.09
C GLU A 32 2.38 -12.84 0.99
N THR A 33 1.83 -13.95 1.49
CA THR A 33 0.81 -13.91 2.54
C THR A 33 1.36 -13.44 3.88
N LEU A 34 2.57 -13.86 4.23
CA LEU A 34 3.21 -13.53 5.50
C LEU A 34 3.51 -12.03 5.63
N LEU A 35 4.10 -11.42 4.61
CA LEU A 35 4.45 -9.99 4.64
C LEU A 35 3.21 -9.10 4.56
N VAL A 36 2.18 -9.52 3.81
CA VAL A 36 0.88 -8.81 3.81
C VAL A 36 0.24 -8.83 5.20
N LYS A 37 0.25 -9.99 5.90
CA LYS A 37 -0.24 -10.04 7.29
C LYS A 37 0.48 -9.03 8.19
N LEU A 38 1.82 -8.92 8.06
CA LEU A 38 2.62 -7.98 8.86
C LEU A 38 2.36 -6.50 8.52
N ASP A 39 2.12 -6.19 7.27
CA ASP A 39 1.85 -4.82 6.83
C ASP A 39 0.62 -4.22 7.52
N TYR A 40 -0.40 -5.04 7.75
CA TYR A 40 -1.67 -4.64 8.35
C TYR A 40 -1.84 -5.04 9.82
N CYS A 41 -0.83 -5.68 10.42
CA CYS A 41 -0.87 -6.06 11.83
C CYS A 41 -0.70 -4.83 12.73
N GLU A 42 -1.62 -4.62 13.67
CA GLU A 42 -1.58 -3.50 14.62
C GLU A 42 -0.59 -3.73 15.77
N SER A 43 -0.33 -4.98 16.10
CA SER A 43 0.58 -5.38 17.16
C SER A 43 1.84 -6.05 16.61
N GLU A 44 2.92 -5.91 17.36
CA GLU A 44 4.16 -6.61 17.09
C GLU A 44 3.95 -8.13 17.17
N PRO A 45 4.57 -8.93 16.27
CA PRO A 45 4.58 -10.37 16.38
C PRO A 45 5.11 -10.82 17.76
N THR A 46 4.42 -11.75 18.41
CA THR A 46 4.78 -12.19 19.75
C THR A 46 4.99 -13.70 19.79
N GLU A 47 5.91 -14.13 20.66
CA GLU A 47 5.99 -15.53 21.09
C GLU A 47 5.11 -15.68 22.35
N PRO A 48 4.15 -16.64 22.35
CA PRO A 48 3.40 -16.96 23.55
C PRO A 48 4.33 -17.39 24.70
N ALA A 49 3.85 -17.30 25.91
CA ALA A 49 4.62 -17.66 27.12
C ALA A 49 5.04 -19.14 27.16
N ASP A 50 4.39 -20.00 26.37
CA ASP A 50 4.73 -21.42 26.20
C ASP A 50 5.91 -21.65 25.22
N GLY A 51 6.34 -20.63 24.50
CA GLY A 51 7.47 -20.68 23.57
C GLY A 51 7.29 -21.60 22.35
N ILE A 52 6.07 -22.09 22.12
CA ILE A 52 5.81 -23.13 21.12
C ILE A 52 5.29 -22.56 19.81
N THR A 53 4.45 -21.51 19.88
CA THR A 53 3.76 -21.00 18.69
C THR A 53 3.93 -19.49 18.56
N MET A 54 4.27 -19.04 17.38
CA MET A 54 4.33 -17.62 17.07
C MET A 54 3.02 -17.10 16.55
N MET A 55 2.67 -15.89 16.97
CA MET A 55 1.46 -15.20 16.55
C MET A 55 1.79 -13.96 15.71
N VAL A 56 1.13 -13.81 14.57
CA VAL A 56 1.02 -12.55 13.86
C VAL A 56 -0.44 -12.12 13.92
N GLY A 57 -0.73 -11.11 14.74
CA GLY A 57 -2.10 -10.79 15.10
C GLY A 57 -2.75 -11.93 15.88
N THR A 58 -3.83 -12.50 15.34
CA THR A 58 -4.54 -13.67 15.94
C THR A 58 -4.20 -15.00 15.28
N SER A 59 -3.28 -15.01 14.31
CA SER A 59 -2.95 -16.20 13.53
C SER A 59 -1.64 -16.81 14.00
N GLU A 60 -1.64 -18.11 14.22
CA GLU A 60 -0.44 -18.91 14.43
C GLU A 60 0.36 -19.03 13.14
N LEU A 61 1.69 -19.06 13.26
CA LEU A 61 2.57 -19.31 12.13
C LEU A 61 2.70 -20.80 11.86
N THR A 62 2.73 -21.13 10.60
CA THR A 62 3.11 -22.49 10.15
C THR A 62 4.63 -22.67 10.27
N THR A 63 5.09 -23.92 10.27
CA THR A 63 6.53 -24.25 10.27
C THR A 63 7.28 -23.60 9.11
N GLU A 64 6.63 -23.47 7.94
CA GLU A 64 7.22 -22.79 6.78
C GLU A 64 7.35 -21.28 7.01
N GLU A 65 6.33 -20.63 7.61
CA GLU A 65 6.37 -19.22 7.95
C GLU A 65 7.40 -18.92 9.06
N GLU A 66 7.61 -19.83 10.01
CA GLU A 66 8.69 -19.74 11.00
C GLU A 66 10.07 -19.80 10.31
N TRP A 67 10.24 -20.73 9.38
CA TRP A 67 11.46 -20.79 8.57
C TRP A 67 11.68 -19.53 7.76
N CYS A 68 10.64 -19.00 7.11
CA CYS A 68 10.69 -17.72 6.41
C CYS A 68 11.14 -16.57 7.34
N SER A 69 10.69 -16.56 8.59
CA SER A 69 11.12 -15.56 9.57
C SER A 69 12.64 -15.63 9.82
N GLU A 70 13.19 -16.80 9.99
CA GLU A 70 14.63 -16.96 10.20
C GLU A 70 15.45 -16.50 8.98
N GLN A 71 15.03 -16.90 7.78
CA GLN A 71 15.67 -16.47 6.54
C GLN A 71 15.57 -14.95 6.35
N LEU A 72 14.41 -14.35 6.67
CA LEU A 72 14.21 -12.91 6.62
C LEU A 72 15.17 -12.19 7.57
N TYR A 73 15.38 -12.69 8.80
CA TYR A 73 16.35 -12.10 9.72
C TYR A 73 17.76 -12.07 9.12
N GLN A 74 18.24 -13.20 8.59
CA GLN A 74 19.55 -13.29 7.99
C GLN A 74 19.71 -12.31 6.81
N LEU A 75 18.66 -12.18 6.00
CA LEU A 75 18.65 -11.27 4.87
C LEU A 75 18.69 -9.81 5.32
N LEU A 76 17.89 -9.44 6.32
CA LEU A 76 17.86 -8.08 6.86
C LEU A 76 19.23 -7.69 7.45
N VAL A 77 19.89 -8.60 8.19
CA VAL A 77 21.25 -8.39 8.69
C VAL A 77 22.24 -8.09 7.56
N GLN A 78 22.07 -8.76 6.40
CA GLN A 78 22.96 -8.58 5.24
C GLN A 78 22.62 -7.36 4.37
N LYS A 79 21.37 -6.86 4.45
CA LYS A 79 20.85 -5.86 3.51
C LYS A 79 20.48 -4.52 4.15
N CYS A 80 20.66 -4.39 5.46
CA CYS A 80 20.44 -3.13 6.18
C CYS A 80 21.74 -2.63 6.81
N GLU A 81 21.89 -1.32 6.85
CA GLU A 81 22.99 -0.62 7.52
C GLU A 81 22.48 0.63 8.27
N GLY A 82 23.32 1.23 9.10
CA GLY A 82 22.96 2.43 9.86
C GLY A 82 21.78 2.20 10.82
N PRO A 83 20.86 3.17 10.97
CA PRO A 83 19.73 3.07 11.90
C PRO A 83 18.85 1.83 11.69
N ALA A 84 18.63 1.42 10.43
CA ALA A 84 17.87 0.20 10.14
C ALA A 84 18.55 -1.05 10.69
N PHE A 85 19.88 -1.13 10.57
CA PHE A 85 20.65 -2.24 11.14
C PHE A 85 20.59 -2.25 12.67
N ASP A 86 20.59 -1.09 13.32
CA ASP A 86 20.48 -1.01 14.79
C ASP A 86 19.13 -1.58 15.29
N ILE A 87 18.04 -1.31 14.57
CA ILE A 87 16.73 -1.90 14.87
C ILE A 87 16.81 -3.43 14.79
N ILE A 88 17.42 -3.97 13.73
CA ILE A 88 17.53 -5.41 13.51
C ILE A 88 18.43 -6.07 14.54
N ARG A 89 19.59 -5.46 14.83
CA ARG A 89 20.54 -5.95 15.83
C ARG A 89 19.91 -6.07 17.21
N ASN A 90 19.05 -5.12 17.58
CA ASN A 90 18.35 -5.14 18.87
C ASN A 90 17.32 -6.29 18.97
N GLN A 91 17.01 -6.97 17.85
CA GLN A 91 16.15 -8.16 17.81
C GLN A 91 16.96 -9.47 17.88
N ASN A 92 18.23 -9.43 18.22
CA ASN A 92 19.05 -10.63 18.41
C ASN A 92 18.70 -11.39 19.72
N THR A 93 17.49 -11.24 20.21
CA THR A 93 16.92 -12.06 21.28
C THR A 93 16.58 -13.45 20.71
N LYS A 94 16.70 -14.47 21.55
CA LYS A 94 16.40 -15.86 21.21
C LYS A 94 14.94 -15.97 20.80
N GLY A 95 14.66 -16.52 19.62
CA GLY A 95 13.29 -16.76 19.19
C GLY A 95 13.16 -16.92 17.67
N LYS A 96 12.20 -17.70 17.26
CA LYS A 96 11.89 -17.98 15.85
C LYS A 96 11.30 -16.76 15.12
N ALA A 97 10.78 -15.77 15.89
CA ALA A 97 10.12 -14.57 15.42
C ALA A 97 11.00 -13.45 14.96
N ARG A 98 12.27 -13.50 15.28
CA ARG A 98 13.16 -12.32 15.18
C ARG A 98 13.14 -11.64 13.81
N GLY A 99 12.95 -12.40 12.74
CA GLY A 99 12.87 -11.82 11.39
C GLY A 99 11.59 -11.02 11.16
N LEU A 100 10.46 -11.53 11.61
CA LEU A 100 9.17 -10.84 11.51
C LEU A 100 9.11 -9.63 12.45
N VAL A 101 9.64 -9.74 13.66
CA VAL A 101 9.75 -8.62 14.61
C VAL A 101 10.66 -7.54 14.05
N ALA A 102 11.83 -7.90 13.52
CA ALA A 102 12.75 -6.97 12.90
C ALA A 102 12.12 -6.26 11.69
N TRP A 103 11.42 -7.02 10.84
CA TRP A 103 10.68 -6.46 9.71
C TRP A 103 9.58 -5.49 10.19
N TYR A 104 8.72 -5.93 11.12
CA TYR A 104 7.64 -5.11 11.67
C TYR A 104 8.16 -3.78 12.23
N ARG A 105 9.21 -3.80 13.04
CA ARG A 105 9.78 -2.58 13.63
C ARG A 105 10.38 -1.67 12.57
N THR A 106 11.12 -2.23 11.61
CA THR A 106 11.68 -1.44 10.50
C THR A 106 10.57 -0.81 9.65
N LEU A 107 9.50 -1.56 9.39
CA LEU A 107 8.31 -1.09 8.69
C LEU A 107 7.63 0.06 9.44
N ARG A 108 7.43 -0.08 10.76
CA ARG A 108 6.76 0.94 11.58
C ARG A 108 7.61 2.20 11.77
N GLU A 109 8.91 2.06 11.81
CA GLU A 109 9.82 3.20 11.80
C GLU A 109 9.74 3.98 10.48
N ALA A 110 9.73 3.27 9.36
CA ALA A 110 9.74 3.88 8.04
C ALA A 110 8.37 4.44 7.59
N GLU A 111 7.27 3.81 8.00
CA GLU A 111 5.93 4.09 7.47
C GLU A 111 4.90 4.55 8.53
N GLY A 112 5.25 4.51 9.81
CA GLY A 112 4.36 4.87 10.92
C GLY A 112 3.41 3.74 11.35
N GLN A 113 2.58 4.05 12.35
CA GLN A 113 1.66 3.09 12.97
C GLN A 113 0.40 2.86 12.13
N VAL A 114 -0.16 1.64 12.18
CA VAL A 114 -1.36 1.26 11.43
C VAL A 114 -2.58 2.14 11.74
N PRO A 115 -2.89 2.49 13.01
CA PRO A 115 -4.01 3.36 13.31
C PRO A 115 -3.91 4.75 12.67
N GLN A 116 -2.69 5.33 12.65
CA GLN A 116 -2.44 6.60 11.98
C GLN A 116 -2.63 6.49 10.47
N LYS A 117 -2.05 5.46 9.83
CA LYS A 117 -2.25 5.19 8.40
C LYS A 117 -3.72 4.99 8.06
N ARG A 118 -4.47 4.28 8.91
CA ARG A 118 -5.91 4.06 8.73
C ARG A 118 -6.66 5.39 8.72
N SER A 119 -6.33 6.31 9.62
CA SER A 119 -6.92 7.64 9.66
C SER A 119 -6.60 8.45 8.39
N GLU A 120 -5.32 8.48 8.02
CA GLU A 120 -4.84 9.21 6.83
C GLU A 120 -5.46 8.68 5.53
N ILE A 121 -5.53 7.35 5.35
CA ILE A 121 -6.13 6.77 4.14
C ILE A 121 -7.65 6.99 4.12
N THR A 122 -8.30 6.94 5.27
CA THR A 122 -9.73 7.23 5.37
C THR A 122 -10.01 8.67 4.91
N GLU A 123 -9.25 9.64 5.38
CA GLU A 123 -9.39 11.03 4.95
C GLU A 123 -9.14 11.18 3.44
N LYS A 124 -8.06 10.62 2.91
CA LYS A 124 -7.73 10.65 1.46
C LYS A 124 -8.83 10.05 0.58
N VAL A 125 -9.49 9.00 1.05
CA VAL A 125 -10.52 8.29 0.28
C VAL A 125 -11.86 9.02 0.33
N PHE A 126 -12.25 9.55 1.49
CA PHE A 126 -13.54 10.24 1.65
C PHE A 126 -13.49 11.73 1.28
N GLN A 127 -12.33 12.36 1.37
CA GLN A 127 -12.11 13.76 1.01
C GLN A 127 -10.82 13.91 0.19
N PRO A 128 -10.79 13.38 -1.05
CA PRO A 128 -9.59 13.47 -1.87
C PRO A 128 -9.25 14.92 -2.18
N ASP A 129 -8.04 15.32 -1.80
CA ASP A 129 -7.46 16.65 -2.06
C ASP A 129 -6.90 16.75 -3.49
N ARG A 130 -6.60 15.60 -4.11
CA ARG A 130 -6.07 15.54 -5.48
C ARG A 130 -7.10 15.96 -6.51
N LYS A 131 -6.64 16.72 -7.51
CA LYS A 131 -7.46 17.15 -8.63
C LYS A 131 -6.70 16.99 -9.94
N ALA A 132 -7.36 16.49 -10.97
CA ALA A 132 -6.86 16.55 -12.33
C ALA A 132 -6.94 18.01 -12.82
N VAL A 133 -5.81 18.64 -13.06
CA VAL A 133 -5.76 20.03 -13.52
C VAL A 133 -6.14 20.12 -15.00
N ALA A 134 -5.74 19.13 -15.78
CA ALA A 134 -6.01 19.06 -17.21
C ALA A 134 -6.48 17.66 -17.63
N ALA A 135 -7.04 17.53 -18.83
CA ALA A 135 -7.50 16.27 -19.39
C ALA A 135 -6.42 15.17 -19.43
N LYS A 136 -5.14 15.53 -19.55
CA LYS A 136 -4.02 14.57 -19.53
C LYS A 136 -3.83 13.90 -18.16
N ASP A 137 -4.25 14.56 -17.08
CA ASP A 137 -4.01 14.11 -15.70
C ASP A 137 -5.14 13.21 -15.17
N VAL A 138 -6.27 13.11 -15.90
CA VAL A 138 -7.47 12.38 -15.48
C VAL A 138 -7.17 10.91 -15.17
N VAL A 139 -6.49 10.21 -16.08
CA VAL A 139 -6.21 8.78 -15.91
C VAL A 139 -5.34 8.54 -14.68
N SER A 140 -4.23 9.25 -14.54
CA SER A 140 -3.31 9.10 -13.41
C SER A 140 -3.97 9.47 -12.08
N THR A 141 -4.84 10.49 -12.07
CA THR A 141 -5.62 10.88 -10.88
C THR A 141 -6.57 9.76 -10.45
N LEU A 142 -7.27 9.14 -11.40
CA LEU A 142 -8.18 8.03 -11.12
C LEU A 142 -7.45 6.77 -10.66
N GLU A 143 -6.34 6.40 -11.30
CA GLU A 143 -5.52 5.25 -10.89
C GLU A 143 -4.97 5.43 -9.46
N ALA A 144 -4.51 6.63 -9.13
CA ALA A 144 -4.05 6.94 -7.78
C ALA A 144 -5.20 6.89 -6.75
N TYR A 145 -6.39 7.35 -7.09
CA TYR A 145 -7.57 7.24 -6.22
C TYR A 145 -8.00 5.78 -6.01
N GLU A 146 -7.96 4.96 -7.05
CA GLU A 146 -8.25 3.53 -6.93
C GLU A 146 -7.21 2.79 -6.07
N ALA A 147 -5.95 3.23 -6.11
CA ALA A 147 -4.93 2.69 -5.22
C ALA A 147 -5.25 3.03 -3.75
N ASP A 148 -5.66 4.27 -3.46
CA ASP A 148 -6.09 4.66 -2.12
C ASP A 148 -7.32 3.88 -1.64
N ILE A 149 -8.31 3.64 -2.51
CA ILE A 149 -9.49 2.82 -2.18
C ILE A 149 -9.08 1.38 -1.83
N ARG A 150 -8.16 0.78 -2.59
CA ARG A 150 -7.67 -0.57 -2.28
C ARG A 150 -6.95 -0.61 -0.94
N GLU A 151 -6.09 0.37 -0.67
CA GLU A 151 -5.38 0.47 0.61
C GLU A 151 -6.37 0.67 1.78
N TYR A 152 -7.39 1.51 1.61
CA TYR A 152 -8.47 1.68 2.57
C TYR A 152 -9.17 0.36 2.88
N GLN A 153 -9.56 -0.40 1.85
CA GLN A 153 -10.18 -1.72 2.01
C GLN A 153 -9.28 -2.68 2.81
N MET A 154 -8.00 -2.72 2.49
CA MET A 154 -7.04 -3.60 3.16
C MET A 154 -6.83 -3.22 4.64
N LEU A 155 -6.75 -1.91 4.94
CA LEU A 155 -6.53 -1.41 6.31
C LEU A 155 -7.77 -1.46 7.21
N THR A 156 -8.98 -1.34 6.64
CA THR A 156 -10.23 -1.23 7.43
C THR A 156 -11.13 -2.45 7.32
N GLY A 157 -10.95 -3.27 6.29
CA GLY A 157 -11.89 -4.34 5.94
C GLY A 157 -13.21 -3.86 5.32
N ASN A 158 -13.39 -2.54 5.17
CA ASN A 158 -14.62 -1.94 4.68
C ASN A 158 -14.54 -1.64 3.18
N THR A 159 -15.66 -1.74 2.50
CA THR A 159 -15.80 -1.32 1.10
C THR A 159 -16.46 0.06 1.04
N MET A 160 -15.99 0.89 0.11
CA MET A 160 -16.62 2.19 -0.14
C MET A 160 -17.77 2.04 -1.11
N GLU A 161 -18.92 2.67 -0.81
CA GLU A 161 -20.09 2.66 -1.68
C GLU A 161 -19.84 3.40 -3.00
N ASP A 162 -20.41 2.92 -4.09
CA ASP A 162 -20.22 3.50 -5.42
C ASP A 162 -20.72 4.94 -5.51
N THR A 163 -21.79 5.29 -4.82
CA THR A 163 -22.28 6.66 -4.71
C THR A 163 -21.20 7.62 -4.22
N MET A 164 -20.47 7.27 -3.17
CA MET A 164 -19.38 8.09 -2.64
C MET A 164 -18.20 8.16 -3.60
N LYS A 165 -17.86 7.04 -4.24
CA LYS A 165 -16.81 7.02 -5.27
C LYS A 165 -17.14 7.95 -6.44
N VAL A 166 -18.41 7.97 -6.89
CA VAL A 166 -18.88 8.85 -7.98
C VAL A 166 -18.81 10.33 -7.56
N ILE A 167 -19.27 10.66 -6.34
CA ILE A 167 -19.17 12.03 -5.81
C ILE A 167 -17.71 12.51 -5.80
N ASN A 168 -16.80 11.69 -5.29
CA ASN A 168 -15.40 12.04 -5.22
C ASN A 168 -14.75 12.12 -6.60
N LEU A 169 -15.10 11.20 -7.52
CA LEU A 169 -14.67 11.28 -8.91
C LEU A 169 -15.04 12.65 -9.51
N LYS A 170 -16.32 13.06 -9.39
CA LYS A 170 -16.77 14.38 -9.91
C LYS A 170 -15.94 15.52 -9.33
N ARG A 171 -15.64 15.52 -8.03
CA ARG A 171 -14.83 16.55 -7.35
C ARG A 171 -13.38 16.62 -7.85
N MET A 172 -12.82 15.48 -8.23
CA MET A 172 -11.44 15.39 -8.73
C MET A 172 -11.27 15.79 -10.20
N MET A 173 -12.36 15.87 -10.98
CA MET A 173 -12.28 16.15 -12.41
C MET A 173 -12.09 17.61 -12.72
N PRO A 174 -11.41 17.93 -13.86
CA PRO A 174 -11.39 19.29 -14.41
C PRO A 174 -12.82 19.81 -14.69
N GLU A 175 -13.02 21.11 -14.58
CA GLU A 175 -14.33 21.78 -14.71
C GLU A 175 -15.14 21.29 -15.92
N ALA A 176 -14.54 21.30 -17.09
CA ALA A 176 -15.21 20.91 -18.33
C ALA A 176 -15.67 19.45 -18.38
N ILE A 177 -15.08 18.56 -17.58
CA ILE A 177 -15.51 17.16 -17.46
C ILE A 177 -16.53 17.04 -16.33
N ARG A 178 -16.32 17.76 -15.23
CA ARG A 178 -17.21 17.77 -14.06
C ARG A 178 -18.62 18.23 -14.43
N GLU A 179 -18.76 19.38 -15.11
CA GLU A 179 -20.06 19.90 -15.57
C GLU A 179 -20.84 18.87 -16.38
N ARG A 180 -20.16 18.14 -17.28
CA ARG A 180 -20.80 17.09 -18.06
C ARG A 180 -21.21 15.86 -17.22
N LEU A 181 -20.37 15.49 -16.23
CA LEU A 181 -20.70 14.40 -15.30
C LEU A 181 -21.88 14.76 -14.38
N GLU A 182 -22.06 16.03 -14.05
CA GLU A 182 -23.18 16.51 -13.21
C GLU A 182 -24.53 16.43 -13.94
N THR A 183 -24.54 16.55 -15.26
CA THR A 183 -25.76 16.43 -16.08
C THR A 183 -26.20 14.98 -16.31
N LEU A 184 -25.38 14.00 -15.93
CA LEU A 184 -25.65 12.58 -16.14
C LEU A 184 -26.00 11.88 -14.85
N ASP A 185 -27.01 11.03 -14.89
CA ASP A 185 -27.42 10.16 -13.78
C ASP A 185 -26.62 8.84 -13.83
N LEU A 186 -25.33 8.94 -13.44
CA LEU A 186 -24.43 7.78 -13.40
C LEU A 186 -24.49 7.14 -12.02
N GLN A 187 -24.94 5.90 -11.96
CA GLN A 187 -25.20 5.17 -10.71
C GLN A 187 -23.97 4.43 -10.20
N THR A 188 -23.06 4.04 -11.10
CA THR A 188 -21.87 3.25 -10.72
C THR A 188 -20.57 4.01 -10.96
N TYR A 189 -19.57 3.68 -10.13
CA TYR A 189 -18.24 4.23 -10.29
C TYR A 189 -17.61 3.87 -11.64
N SER A 190 -17.87 2.65 -12.13
CA SER A 190 -17.32 2.18 -13.41
C SER A 190 -17.82 3.05 -14.59
N GLU A 191 -19.14 3.31 -14.65
CA GLU A 191 -19.72 4.16 -15.68
C GLU A 191 -19.17 5.59 -15.65
N ALA A 192 -19.06 6.17 -14.44
CA ALA A 192 -18.53 7.51 -14.25
C ALA A 192 -17.05 7.60 -14.67
N LYS A 193 -16.26 6.59 -14.33
CA LYS A 193 -14.84 6.48 -14.70
C LYS A 193 -14.66 6.39 -16.22
N GLU A 194 -15.38 5.47 -16.87
CA GLU A 194 -15.31 5.30 -18.32
C GLU A 194 -15.71 6.58 -19.05
N TYR A 195 -16.76 7.23 -18.59
CA TYR A 195 -17.20 8.50 -19.17
C TYR A 195 -16.13 9.59 -19.00
N ALA A 196 -15.57 9.75 -17.81
CA ALA A 196 -14.53 10.74 -17.55
C ALA A 196 -13.29 10.52 -18.45
N ILE A 197 -12.84 9.27 -18.58
CA ILE A 197 -11.71 8.92 -19.45
C ILE A 197 -12.03 9.22 -20.93
N LYS A 198 -13.23 8.88 -21.39
CA LYS A 198 -13.69 9.18 -22.75
C LYS A 198 -13.68 10.68 -23.03
N GLN A 199 -14.21 11.50 -22.11
CA GLN A 199 -14.20 12.95 -22.24
C GLN A 199 -12.77 13.53 -22.22
N ALA A 200 -11.91 13.01 -21.36
CA ALA A 200 -10.51 13.42 -21.32
C ALA A 200 -9.78 13.14 -22.65
N ARG A 201 -10.07 12.02 -23.31
CA ARG A 201 -9.53 11.71 -24.64
C ARG A 201 -10.05 12.67 -25.71
N ASN A 202 -11.34 12.98 -25.69
CA ASN A 202 -11.95 13.90 -26.65
C ASN A 202 -11.38 15.33 -26.53
N LEU A 203 -11.07 15.78 -25.30
CA LEU A 203 -10.46 17.10 -25.07
C LEU A 203 -8.97 17.16 -25.44
N LYS A 204 -8.29 16.02 -25.56
CA LYS A 204 -6.89 15.94 -26.03
C LYS A 204 -6.77 16.03 -27.56
N THR A 205 -7.82 15.67 -28.28
CA THR A 205 -7.81 15.73 -29.74
C THR A 205 -8.30 17.10 -30.18
N PRO A 206 -7.45 17.98 -30.74
CA PRO A 206 -7.94 19.25 -31.27
C PRO A 206 -8.98 18.92 -32.37
N SER A 207 -10.17 19.50 -32.22
CA SER A 207 -11.16 19.46 -33.28
C SER A 207 -10.50 19.96 -34.56
N LYS A 208 -10.34 19.09 -35.58
CA LYS A 208 -10.05 19.53 -36.92
C LYS A 208 -11.25 20.37 -37.34
N THR A 209 -11.13 21.68 -37.19
CA THR A 209 -12.03 22.65 -37.78
C THR A 209 -11.93 22.45 -39.28
N SER A 210 -13.00 21.86 -39.86
CA SER A 210 -13.21 21.86 -41.30
C SER A 210 -13.37 23.31 -41.74
N THR A 211 -12.43 23.75 -42.52
CA THR A 211 -12.56 24.94 -43.36
C THR A 211 -13.27 24.54 -44.63
#